data_2a9d10de273dff0fd5164deb8954ad17
#
_entry.id   2a9d10de273dff0fd5164deb8954ad17
#
_cell.length_a   1.000
_cell.length_b   1.000
_cell.length_c   1.000
_cell.angle_alpha   90.00
_cell.angle_beta   90.00
_cell.angle_gamma   90.00
#
_symmetry.space_group_name_H-M   'P 1'
#
loop_
_entity.id
_entity.type
_entity.pdbx_description
1 polymer ?
#
loop_
_entity_poly.entity_id
_entity_poly.type
_entity_poly.pdbx_seq_one_letter_code
_entity_poly.pdbx_strand_id
1 'polypeptide(L)'
;MSTEVNLDKLYENSIKILSDLIGFKTISGEDNNDLINYCEKYLNDLGATSFKTYDDEKKRVNLFATIKAKKSNGVKPIILSGHTDTVPVSKSWSTDPFKATIKEDKLYGRGSCDMKGFIACTLAFAPVFSKVDLNRDIHFSFTFDEETACLGAPILIKELKKRNIQDGIC
;
A
#
# COMPACT_ATOMS: atom_id res chain seq x y z
N MET A 1 -27.65 -4.32 -8.06
CA MET A 1 -27.19 -5.69 -7.76
C MET A 1 -26.16 -5.57 -6.65
N SER A 2 -26.39 -6.23 -5.50
CA SER A 2 -25.38 -6.29 -4.44
C SER A 2 -24.23 -7.13 -4.98
N THR A 3 -23.05 -6.57 -5.09
CA THR A 3 -21.84 -7.32 -5.41
C THR A 3 -21.51 -8.16 -4.18
N GLU A 4 -21.87 -9.43 -4.20
CA GLU A 4 -21.51 -10.35 -3.14
C GLU A 4 -19.99 -10.47 -3.11
N VAL A 5 -19.40 -10.12 -1.96
CA VAL A 5 -17.95 -10.13 -1.78
C VAL A 5 -17.55 -11.53 -1.34
N ASN A 6 -16.79 -12.23 -2.18
CA ASN A 6 -16.23 -13.54 -1.83
C ASN A 6 -15.00 -13.35 -0.94
N LEU A 7 -15.18 -13.59 0.36
CA LEU A 7 -14.14 -13.40 1.38
C LEU A 7 -12.97 -14.39 1.22
N ASP A 8 -13.23 -15.63 0.82
CA ASP A 8 -12.18 -16.66 0.64
C ASP A 8 -11.24 -16.22 -0.49
N LYS A 9 -11.80 -15.75 -1.60
CA LYS A 9 -11.01 -15.24 -2.72
C LYS A 9 -10.21 -13.98 -2.35
N LEU A 10 -10.78 -13.11 -1.52
CA LEU A 10 -10.04 -11.94 -1.02
C LEU A 10 -8.89 -12.35 -0.11
N TYR A 11 -9.11 -13.32 0.76
CA TYR A 11 -8.08 -13.87 1.62
C TYR A 11 -6.93 -14.48 0.80
N GLU A 12 -7.24 -15.39 -0.14
CA GLU A 12 -6.24 -15.98 -1.02
C GLU A 12 -5.43 -14.93 -1.79
N ASN A 13 -6.12 -13.90 -2.31
CA ASN A 13 -5.48 -12.82 -3.03
C ASN A 13 -4.58 -11.97 -2.11
N SER A 14 -5.01 -11.70 -0.88
CA SER A 14 -4.21 -10.95 0.09
C SER A 14 -2.92 -11.70 0.47
N ILE A 15 -2.99 -13.02 0.65
CA ILE A 15 -1.81 -13.86 0.92
C ILE A 15 -0.86 -13.86 -0.27
N LYS A 16 -1.38 -13.94 -1.50
CA LYS A 16 -0.55 -13.86 -2.71
C LYS A 16 0.15 -12.51 -2.81
N ILE A 17 -0.60 -11.41 -2.69
CA ILE A 17 -0.03 -10.04 -2.74
C ILE A 17 1.00 -9.86 -1.62
N LEU A 18 0.69 -10.31 -0.39
CA LEU A 18 1.64 -10.21 0.73
C LEU A 18 2.94 -10.97 0.44
N SER A 19 2.82 -12.16 -0.17
CA SER A 19 3.99 -12.95 -0.56
C SER A 19 4.86 -12.20 -1.58
N ASP A 20 4.23 -11.56 -2.57
CA ASP A 20 4.93 -10.72 -3.55
C ASP A 20 5.61 -9.52 -2.87
N LEU A 21 4.89 -8.81 -1.99
CA LEU A 21 5.42 -7.64 -1.28
C LEU A 21 6.60 -7.98 -0.36
N ILE A 22 6.57 -9.13 0.31
CA ILE A 22 7.68 -9.60 1.16
C ILE A 22 8.95 -9.81 0.33
N GLY A 23 8.81 -10.24 -0.94
CA GLY A 23 9.92 -10.44 -1.86
C GLY A 23 10.71 -9.17 -2.18
N PHE A 24 10.10 -7.99 -2.06
CA PHE A 24 10.80 -6.71 -2.21
C PHE A 24 11.57 -6.36 -0.93
N LYS A 25 12.90 -6.24 -1.05
CA LYS A 25 13.78 -5.86 0.08
C LYS A 25 13.77 -4.35 0.24
N THR A 26 12.79 -3.84 0.95
CA THR A 26 12.62 -2.41 1.20
C THR A 26 13.02 -2.06 2.63
N ILE A 27 14.28 -2.29 2.98
CA ILE A 27 14.82 -1.87 4.28
C ILE A 27 14.86 -0.34 4.33
N SER A 28 14.50 0.25 5.48
CA SER A 28 14.50 1.71 5.64
C SER A 28 15.83 2.33 5.18
N GLY A 29 15.74 3.40 4.40
CA GLY A 29 16.89 4.03 3.75
C GLY A 29 17.31 3.42 2.41
N GLU A 30 16.81 2.24 2.04
CA GLU A 30 17.09 1.60 0.75
C GLU A 30 16.04 1.95 -0.32
N ASP A 31 16.31 1.51 -1.56
CA ASP A 31 15.41 1.70 -2.71
C ASP A 31 14.11 0.90 -2.54
N ASN A 32 12.97 1.55 -2.80
CA ASN A 32 11.65 0.91 -2.77
C ASN A 32 10.89 1.04 -4.11
N ASN A 33 11.57 1.45 -5.18
CA ASN A 33 10.93 1.71 -6.48
C ASN A 33 10.18 0.49 -7.03
N ASP A 34 10.75 -0.70 -6.92
CA ASP A 34 10.14 -1.92 -7.47
C ASP A 34 8.81 -2.24 -6.76
N LEU A 35 8.77 -2.12 -5.44
CA LEU A 35 7.55 -2.30 -4.66
C LEU A 35 6.50 -1.25 -5.05
N ILE A 36 6.88 0.01 -5.14
CA ILE A 36 5.98 1.10 -5.51
C ILE A 36 5.47 0.93 -6.95
N ASN A 37 6.32 0.53 -7.89
CA ASN A 37 5.90 0.26 -9.27
C ASN A 37 4.91 -0.90 -9.35
N TYR A 38 5.09 -1.95 -8.54
CA TYR A 38 4.14 -3.05 -8.41
C TYR A 38 2.78 -2.53 -7.92
N CYS A 39 2.75 -1.78 -6.82
CA CYS A 39 1.52 -1.22 -6.27
C CYS A 39 0.81 -0.26 -7.23
N GLU A 40 1.57 0.64 -7.87
CA GLU A 40 1.04 1.60 -8.83
C GLU A 40 0.41 0.90 -10.02
N LYS A 41 1.14 -0.04 -10.63
CA LYS A 41 0.61 -0.83 -11.75
C LYS A 41 -0.69 -1.55 -11.37
N TYR A 42 -0.69 -2.22 -10.21
CA TYR A 42 -1.86 -2.94 -9.72
C TYR A 42 -3.09 -2.03 -9.61
N LEU A 43 -2.93 -0.84 -9.03
CA LEU A 43 -4.02 0.13 -8.84
C LEU A 43 -4.45 0.78 -10.16
N ASN A 44 -3.50 1.14 -11.03
CA ASN A 44 -3.79 1.75 -12.33
C ASN A 44 -4.51 0.79 -13.28
N ASP A 45 -4.19 -0.51 -13.25
CA ASP A 45 -4.91 -1.55 -13.99
C ASP A 45 -6.39 -1.65 -13.57
N LEU A 46 -6.74 -1.16 -12.37
CA LEU A 46 -8.11 -1.06 -11.86
C LEU A 46 -8.78 0.31 -12.13
N GLY A 47 -8.11 1.19 -12.86
CA GLY A 47 -8.61 2.52 -13.20
C GLY A 47 -8.35 3.60 -12.15
N ALA A 48 -7.49 3.35 -11.17
CA ALA A 48 -7.04 4.40 -10.25
C ALA A 48 -6.18 5.43 -11.00
N THR A 49 -6.20 6.67 -10.52
CA THR A 49 -5.23 7.70 -10.93
C THR A 49 -4.16 7.82 -9.86
N SER A 50 -2.90 7.94 -10.25
CA SER A 50 -1.80 7.97 -9.29
C SER A 50 -0.79 9.08 -9.56
N PHE A 51 0.00 9.40 -8.56
CA PHE A 51 1.25 10.15 -8.69
C PHE A 51 2.26 9.70 -7.63
N LYS A 52 3.52 10.01 -7.87
CA LYS A 52 4.64 9.70 -6.99
C LYS A 52 5.31 10.96 -6.48
N THR A 53 5.89 10.86 -5.29
CA THR A 53 6.85 11.84 -4.78
C THR A 53 8.13 11.13 -4.37
N TYR A 54 9.24 11.82 -4.44
CA TYR A 54 10.56 11.21 -4.32
C TYR A 54 11.38 11.95 -3.25
N ASP A 55 12.33 11.23 -2.66
CA ASP A 55 13.45 11.86 -1.98
C ASP A 55 14.38 12.59 -2.98
N ASP A 56 15.37 13.31 -2.47
CA ASP A 56 16.28 14.11 -3.32
C ASP A 56 17.14 13.22 -4.25
N GLU A 57 17.45 12.00 -3.84
CA GLU A 57 18.23 11.03 -4.63
C GLU A 57 17.37 10.20 -5.60
N LYS A 58 16.06 10.33 -5.54
CA LYS A 58 15.07 9.54 -6.30
C LYS A 58 15.16 8.01 -6.08
N LYS A 59 15.70 7.60 -4.96
CA LYS A 59 15.78 6.20 -4.55
C LYS A 59 14.56 5.75 -3.76
N ARG A 60 13.95 6.67 -3.01
CA ARG A 60 12.81 6.38 -2.14
C ARG A 60 11.59 7.11 -2.65
N VAL A 61 10.51 6.39 -2.73
CA VAL A 61 9.31 6.82 -3.45
C VAL A 61 8.08 6.67 -2.58
N ASN A 62 7.26 7.71 -2.52
CA ASN A 62 5.88 7.60 -2.05
C ASN A 62 4.94 7.41 -3.24
N LEU A 63 3.88 6.66 -3.03
CA LEU A 63 2.75 6.53 -3.95
C LEU A 63 1.50 7.12 -3.33
N PHE A 64 0.78 7.91 -4.11
CA PHE A 64 -0.60 8.28 -3.81
C PHE A 64 -1.47 7.90 -5.00
N ALA A 65 -2.47 7.06 -4.78
CA ALA A 65 -3.39 6.61 -5.81
C ALA A 65 -4.84 6.79 -5.37
N THR A 66 -5.74 7.02 -6.32
CA THR A 66 -7.15 7.33 -6.03
C THR A 66 -8.07 6.50 -6.91
N ILE A 67 -8.95 5.71 -6.30
CA ILE A 67 -10.16 5.20 -6.94
C ILE A 67 -11.26 6.23 -6.70
N LYS A 68 -11.67 6.88 -7.79
CA LYS A 68 -12.66 7.96 -7.75
C LYS A 68 -14.08 7.43 -7.53
N ALA A 69 -14.83 8.11 -6.69
CA ALA A 69 -16.28 7.93 -6.60
C ALA A 69 -16.96 8.47 -7.85
N LYS A 70 -17.96 7.76 -8.35
CA LYS A 70 -18.80 8.27 -9.46
C LYS A 70 -19.61 9.50 -9.08
N LYS A 71 -20.01 9.60 -7.82
CA LYS A 71 -20.77 10.71 -7.25
C LYS A 71 -20.18 11.07 -5.89
N SER A 72 -19.34 12.10 -5.86
CA SER A 72 -18.87 12.66 -4.59
C SER A 72 -19.90 13.68 -4.10
N ASN A 73 -20.49 13.43 -2.93
CA ASN A 73 -21.46 14.32 -2.31
C ASN A 73 -20.81 15.27 -1.28
N GLY A 74 -19.55 15.66 -1.48
CA GLY A 74 -18.80 16.47 -0.52
C GLY A 74 -18.39 15.72 0.75
N VAL A 75 -18.52 14.40 0.76
CA VAL A 75 -18.12 13.56 1.89
C VAL A 75 -16.61 13.37 1.85
N LYS A 76 -15.96 13.44 3.02
CA LYS A 76 -14.50 13.24 3.12
C LYS A 76 -14.10 11.87 2.55
N PRO A 77 -13.02 11.79 1.76
CA PRO A 77 -12.48 10.53 1.25
C PRO A 77 -11.96 9.63 2.39
N ILE A 78 -11.81 8.35 2.09
CA ILE A 78 -11.09 7.41 2.97
C ILE A 78 -9.65 7.32 2.47
N ILE A 79 -8.68 7.36 3.40
CA ILE A 79 -7.26 7.22 3.10
C ILE A 79 -6.76 5.91 3.73
N LEU A 80 -6.36 4.97 2.90
CA LEU A 80 -5.70 3.74 3.31
C LEU A 80 -4.20 4.01 3.29
N SER A 81 -3.66 4.34 4.47
CA SER A 81 -2.28 4.79 4.64
C SER A 81 -1.40 3.69 5.24
N GLY A 82 -0.21 3.50 4.66
CA GLY A 82 0.78 2.55 5.16
C GLY A 82 2.18 2.91 4.70
N HIS A 83 3.20 2.34 5.36
CA HIS A 83 4.58 2.47 4.94
C HIS A 83 5.07 1.21 4.22
N THR A 84 6.05 1.39 3.34
CA THR A 84 6.59 0.32 2.49
C THR A 84 7.92 -0.22 2.98
N ASP A 85 8.59 0.54 3.82
CA ASP A 85 9.87 0.16 4.40
C ASP A 85 9.70 -0.82 5.57
N THR A 86 10.78 -1.44 5.92
CA THR A 86 10.88 -2.39 7.03
C THR A 86 12.20 -2.21 7.76
N VAL A 87 12.21 -2.49 9.07
CA VAL A 87 13.47 -2.53 9.82
C VAL A 87 14.41 -3.61 9.30
N PRO A 88 15.74 -3.45 9.50
CA PRO A 88 16.72 -4.44 9.12
C PRO A 88 16.45 -5.83 9.70
N VAL A 89 16.96 -6.86 9.04
CA VAL A 89 16.84 -8.24 9.52
C VAL A 89 18.01 -8.61 10.43
N SER A 90 17.72 -9.35 11.50
CA SER A 90 18.75 -9.92 12.37
C SER A 90 19.21 -11.29 11.86
N LYS A 91 20.33 -11.79 12.43
CA LYS A 91 20.85 -13.15 12.12
C LYS A 91 20.00 -14.28 12.71
N SER A 92 18.99 -13.96 13.52
CA SER A 92 18.18 -14.96 14.26
C SER A 92 16.96 -15.48 13.49
N TRP A 93 16.79 -15.12 12.22
CA TRP A 93 15.70 -15.63 11.41
C TRP A 93 15.90 -17.12 11.09
N SER A 94 14.88 -17.94 11.35
CA SER A 94 14.87 -19.38 11.05
C SER A 94 14.45 -19.69 9.60
N THR A 95 13.93 -18.70 8.88
CA THR A 95 13.52 -18.78 7.47
C THR A 95 14.12 -17.59 6.70
N ASP A 96 14.10 -17.62 5.39
CA ASP A 96 14.46 -16.44 4.59
C ASP A 96 13.46 -15.29 4.88
N PRO A 97 13.90 -14.17 5.44
CA PRO A 97 13.01 -13.07 5.81
C PRO A 97 12.34 -12.39 4.60
N PHE A 98 12.89 -12.54 3.39
CA PHE A 98 12.35 -11.96 2.16
C PHE A 98 11.64 -12.99 1.26
N LYS A 99 11.32 -14.15 1.83
CA LYS A 99 10.49 -15.17 1.20
C LYS A 99 9.35 -15.56 2.12
N ALA A 100 8.11 -15.28 1.71
CA ALA A 100 6.94 -15.65 2.50
C ALA A 100 6.93 -17.16 2.78
N THR A 101 6.86 -17.52 4.04
CA THR A 101 6.82 -18.92 4.49
C THR A 101 5.57 -19.13 5.32
N ILE A 102 4.68 -20.04 4.87
CA ILE A 102 3.47 -20.41 5.63
C ILE A 102 3.77 -21.67 6.42
N LYS A 103 3.58 -21.58 7.73
CA LYS A 103 3.71 -22.71 8.66
C LYS A 103 2.74 -22.53 9.82
N GLU A 104 1.99 -23.63 10.16
CA GLU A 104 1.04 -23.62 11.29
C GLU A 104 0.06 -22.45 11.23
N ASP A 105 -0.58 -22.24 10.07
CA ASP A 105 -1.55 -21.17 9.78
C ASP A 105 -1.00 -19.73 10.00
N LYS A 106 0.32 -19.57 10.05
CA LYS A 106 1.01 -18.28 10.15
C LYS A 106 1.87 -18.03 8.93
N LEU A 107 1.88 -16.78 8.46
CA LEU A 107 2.77 -16.33 7.40
C LEU A 107 3.95 -15.57 8.00
N TYR A 108 5.14 -16.08 7.75
CA TYR A 108 6.41 -15.51 8.20
C TYR A 108 7.10 -14.79 7.06
N GLY A 109 7.60 -13.59 7.33
CA GLY A 109 8.39 -12.77 6.42
C GLY A 109 8.62 -11.38 6.99
N ARG A 110 9.70 -10.70 6.60
CA ARG A 110 9.98 -9.34 7.07
C ARG A 110 8.89 -8.39 6.56
N GLY A 111 8.28 -7.62 7.48
CA GLY A 111 7.19 -6.71 7.17
C GLY A 111 5.83 -7.37 7.02
N SER A 112 5.67 -8.69 7.27
CA SER A 112 4.37 -9.36 7.15
C SER A 112 3.31 -8.76 8.08
N CYS A 113 3.69 -8.32 9.27
CA CYS A 113 2.82 -7.66 10.23
C CYS A 113 2.93 -6.14 10.15
N ASP A 114 4.14 -5.62 10.07
CA ASP A 114 4.45 -4.20 10.05
C ASP A 114 5.24 -3.83 8.78
N MET A 115 4.55 -3.25 7.75
CA MET A 115 3.09 -3.29 7.64
C MET A 115 2.62 -3.69 6.22
N LYS A 116 3.44 -4.53 5.51
CA LYS A 116 3.10 -5.04 4.16
C LYS A 116 1.80 -5.85 4.15
N GLY A 117 1.43 -6.47 5.29
CA GLY A 117 0.15 -7.15 5.44
C GLY A 117 -1.05 -6.21 5.26
N PHE A 118 -1.00 -5.02 5.86
CA PHE A 118 -2.03 -4.00 5.65
C PHE A 118 -2.08 -3.58 4.17
N ILE A 119 -0.93 -3.30 3.55
CA ILE A 119 -0.86 -2.93 2.12
C ILE A 119 -1.47 -4.04 1.25
N ALA A 120 -1.12 -5.30 1.52
CA ALA A 120 -1.66 -6.45 0.78
C ALA A 120 -3.18 -6.55 0.91
N CYS A 121 -3.74 -6.36 2.10
CA CYS A 121 -5.19 -6.35 2.32
C CYS A 121 -5.86 -5.21 1.55
N THR A 122 -5.31 -4.00 1.59
CA THR A 122 -5.89 -2.86 0.88
C THR A 122 -5.87 -3.06 -0.63
N LEU A 123 -4.78 -3.60 -1.18
CA LEU A 123 -4.68 -3.94 -2.61
C LEU A 123 -5.65 -5.08 -2.98
N ALA A 124 -5.81 -6.09 -2.14
CA ALA A 124 -6.76 -7.19 -2.39
C ALA A 124 -8.21 -6.70 -2.47
N PHE A 125 -8.57 -5.66 -1.69
CA PHE A 125 -9.89 -5.03 -1.73
C PHE A 125 -10.06 -4.01 -2.88
N ALA A 126 -9.01 -3.50 -3.48
CA ALA A 126 -9.08 -2.50 -4.54
C ALA A 126 -9.98 -2.92 -5.73
N PRO A 127 -10.00 -4.20 -6.19
CA PRO A 127 -10.93 -4.64 -7.23
C PRO A 127 -12.41 -4.58 -6.82
N VAL A 128 -12.71 -4.64 -5.51
CA VAL A 128 -14.09 -4.46 -5.01
C VAL A 128 -14.43 -2.99 -5.09
N PHE A 129 -13.56 -2.11 -4.60
CA PHE A 129 -13.76 -0.66 -4.65
C PHE A 129 -13.94 -0.14 -6.09
N SER A 130 -13.22 -0.68 -7.06
CA SER A 130 -13.33 -0.27 -8.46
C SER A 130 -14.65 -0.66 -9.14
N LYS A 131 -15.39 -1.64 -8.58
CA LYS A 131 -16.64 -2.18 -9.16
C LYS A 131 -17.91 -1.68 -8.50
N VAL A 132 -17.83 -1.19 -7.27
CA VAL A 132 -19.01 -0.70 -6.54
C VAL A 132 -19.23 0.79 -6.77
N ASP A 133 -20.48 1.25 -6.59
CA ASP A 133 -20.80 2.66 -6.64
C ASP A 133 -20.38 3.35 -5.33
N LEU A 134 -19.15 3.84 -5.33
CA LEU A 134 -18.60 4.59 -4.21
C LEU A 134 -19.30 5.95 -4.08
N ASN A 135 -19.56 6.37 -2.83
CA ASN A 135 -20.07 7.71 -2.49
C ASN A 135 -18.95 8.67 -2.03
N ARG A 136 -17.72 8.18 -1.93
CA ARG A 136 -16.50 8.93 -1.58
C ARG A 136 -15.29 8.32 -2.26
N ASP A 137 -14.28 9.13 -2.52
CA ASP A 137 -13.01 8.66 -3.06
C ASP A 137 -12.30 7.73 -2.05
N ILE A 138 -11.60 6.73 -2.58
CA ILE A 138 -10.67 5.89 -1.79
C ILE A 138 -9.26 6.23 -2.24
N HIS A 139 -8.44 6.70 -1.30
CA HIS A 139 -7.04 6.98 -1.52
C HIS A 139 -6.17 5.88 -0.93
N PHE A 140 -5.13 5.50 -1.66
CA PHE A 140 -4.04 4.66 -1.19
C PHE A 140 -2.82 5.56 -1.05
N SER A 141 -2.26 5.61 0.15
CA SER A 141 -1.12 6.45 0.50
C SER A 141 -0.01 5.57 1.04
N PHE A 142 1.00 5.28 0.22
CA PHE A 142 2.13 4.43 0.61
C PHE A 142 3.39 5.26 0.69
N THR A 143 4.00 5.29 1.87
CA THR A 143 5.16 6.14 2.18
C THR A 143 6.41 5.31 2.43
N PHE A 144 7.57 5.95 2.31
CA PHE A 144 8.86 5.38 2.66
C PHE A 144 9.37 5.88 4.01
N ASP A 145 10.29 5.12 4.61
CA ASP A 145 11.06 5.47 5.81
C ASP A 145 10.21 5.93 7.01
N GLU A 146 9.13 5.21 7.26
CA GLU A 146 8.35 5.40 8.48
C GLU A 146 9.17 5.01 9.70
N GLU A 147 9.83 3.87 9.64
CA GLU A 147 10.65 3.27 10.70
C GLU A 147 11.91 4.10 11.07
N THR A 148 12.21 5.13 10.28
CA THR A 148 13.30 6.08 10.50
C THR A 148 12.81 7.53 10.54
N ALA A 149 11.81 7.80 11.40
CA ALA A 149 11.23 9.12 11.65
C ALA A 149 10.27 9.64 10.56
N CYS A 150 9.54 8.74 9.87
CA CYS A 150 8.47 9.09 8.92
C CYS A 150 8.92 10.03 7.79
N LEU A 151 10.13 9.86 7.24
CA LEU A 151 10.77 10.81 6.32
C LEU A 151 9.97 11.04 5.02
N GLY A 152 9.25 10.03 4.53
CA GLY A 152 8.45 10.13 3.31
C GLY A 152 7.17 10.95 3.48
N ALA A 153 6.52 10.85 4.64
CA ALA A 153 5.21 11.45 4.85
C ALA A 153 5.18 12.99 4.69
N PRO A 154 6.13 13.79 5.22
CA PRO A 154 6.16 15.24 5.00
C PRO A 154 6.28 15.63 3.53
N ILE A 155 7.03 14.86 2.73
CA ILE A 155 7.21 15.10 1.29
C ILE A 155 5.88 14.91 0.57
N LEU A 156 5.19 13.82 0.86
CA LEU A 156 3.88 13.54 0.29
C LEU A 156 2.85 14.59 0.70
N ILE A 157 2.76 14.95 1.98
CA ILE A 157 1.83 15.98 2.51
C ILE A 157 2.05 17.32 1.80
N LYS A 158 3.29 17.73 1.57
CA LYS A 158 3.61 18.95 0.83
C LYS A 158 3.03 18.92 -0.58
N GLU A 159 3.12 17.80 -1.27
CA GLU A 159 2.57 17.64 -2.61
C GLU A 159 1.05 17.57 -2.62
N LEU A 160 0.44 16.88 -1.65
CA LEU A 160 -1.03 16.84 -1.49
C LEU A 160 -1.62 18.24 -1.32
N LYS A 161 -0.97 19.08 -0.49
CA LYS A 161 -1.37 20.49 -0.30
C LYS A 161 -1.29 21.29 -1.58
N LYS A 162 -0.22 21.14 -2.39
CA LYS A 162 -0.09 21.82 -3.69
C LYS A 162 -1.19 21.40 -4.67
N ARG A 163 -1.63 20.16 -4.62
CA ARG A 163 -2.68 19.61 -5.48
C ARG A 163 -4.08 19.89 -4.97
N ASN A 164 -4.22 20.59 -3.83
CA ASN A 164 -5.51 20.84 -3.16
C ASN A 164 -6.31 19.55 -2.89
N ILE A 165 -5.61 18.44 -2.58
CA ILE A 165 -6.25 17.21 -2.18
C ILE A 165 -6.72 17.38 -0.74
N GLN A 166 -8.02 17.18 -0.53
CA GLN A 166 -8.68 17.44 0.74
C GLN A 166 -8.30 16.43 1.82
N ASP A 167 -8.49 16.83 3.08
CA ASP A 167 -8.38 15.94 4.23
C ASP A 167 -9.33 14.75 4.10
N GLY A 168 -8.84 13.59 4.48
CA GLY A 168 -9.60 12.36 4.51
C GLY A 168 -9.78 11.80 5.92
N ILE A 169 -10.48 10.66 5.98
CA ILE A 169 -10.55 9.79 7.15
C ILE A 169 -9.48 8.71 6.95
N CYS A 170 -8.52 8.66 7.87
CA CYS A 170 -7.44 7.66 7.87
C CYS A 170 -7.70 6.62 8.96
#